data_c615143b388eb4aae894a32d3e11c378
#
_entry.id   c615143b388eb4aae894a32d3e11c378
#
_cell.length_a   1.000
_cell.length_b   1.000
_cell.length_c   1.000
_cell.angle_alpha   90.00
_cell.angle_beta   90.00
_cell.angle_gamma   90.00
#
_symmetry.space_group_name_H-M   'P 1'
#
loop_
_entity.id
_entity.type
_entity.pdbx_description
1 polymer ?
#
loop_
_entity_poly.entity_id
_entity_poly.type
_entity_poly.pdbx_seq_one_letter_code
_entity_poly.pdbx_strand_id
1 'polypeptide(L)'
;MLKTKMRKWCLLLLLLGCSMGVQAQYSMGNTGLLNIPTADMQEAGTFMGGGNYLPNGMTPFNFNTGNYFVNITFLSFLELSYRCTLLKTTRYDGKKGYFQQDRSLSARIRPIKEGKYHPAIVIGTNDPFKDTGTNYFATIYGVLTKGFSIAKGDRLALTAGYYLPLNKHSI
;
A
#
# COMPACT_ATOMS: atom_id res chain seq x y z
N MET A 1 -22.71 -6.40 -35.38
CA MET A 1 -22.52 -7.69 -34.70
C MET A 1 -21.09 -7.91 -34.15
N LEU A 2 -20.03 -7.54 -34.86
CA LEU A 2 -18.62 -7.74 -34.40
C LEU A 2 -18.26 -6.95 -33.13
N LYS A 3 -18.67 -5.67 -33.02
CA LYS A 3 -18.41 -4.80 -31.87
C LYS A 3 -19.01 -5.31 -30.54
N THR A 4 -20.18 -5.99 -30.63
CA THR A 4 -20.83 -6.53 -29.43
C THR A 4 -20.17 -7.83 -28.94
N LYS A 5 -19.64 -8.64 -29.85
CA LYS A 5 -18.83 -9.82 -29.48
C LYS A 5 -17.51 -9.41 -28.83
N MET A 6 -16.77 -8.46 -29.40
CA MET A 6 -15.54 -7.95 -28.84
C MET A 6 -15.73 -7.39 -27.41
N ARG A 7 -16.82 -6.63 -27.20
CA ARG A 7 -17.14 -6.08 -25.87
C ARG A 7 -17.43 -7.17 -24.82
N LYS A 8 -18.07 -8.27 -25.22
CA LYS A 8 -18.28 -9.43 -24.33
C LYS A 8 -16.98 -10.16 -23.99
N TRP A 9 -16.08 -10.32 -24.95
CA TRP A 9 -14.78 -10.94 -24.71
C TRP A 9 -13.86 -10.07 -23.84
N CYS A 10 -13.87 -8.74 -24.02
CA CYS A 10 -13.15 -7.83 -23.14
C CYS A 10 -13.69 -7.86 -21.70
N LEU A 11 -15.02 -7.92 -21.53
CA LEU A 11 -15.64 -8.06 -20.21
C LEU A 11 -15.31 -9.41 -19.56
N LEU A 12 -15.28 -10.48 -20.34
CA LEU A 12 -14.93 -11.83 -19.86
C LEU A 12 -13.45 -11.90 -19.44
N LEU A 13 -12.55 -11.29 -20.21
CA LEU A 13 -11.13 -11.18 -19.89
C LEU A 13 -10.90 -10.31 -18.66
N LEU A 14 -11.69 -9.24 -18.49
CA LEU A 14 -11.63 -8.39 -17.30
C LEU A 14 -12.10 -9.14 -16.05
N LEU A 15 -13.18 -9.92 -16.15
CA LEU A 15 -13.70 -10.76 -15.07
C LEU A 15 -12.75 -11.93 -14.72
N LEU A 16 -12.12 -12.54 -15.72
CA LEU A 16 -11.09 -13.58 -15.50
C LEU A 16 -9.81 -13.01 -14.87
N GLY A 17 -9.42 -11.78 -15.21
CA GLY A 17 -8.31 -11.08 -14.57
C GLY A 17 -8.55 -10.74 -13.10
N CYS A 18 -9.81 -10.58 -12.69
CA CYS A 18 -10.18 -10.31 -11.28
C CYS A 18 -10.18 -11.56 -10.38
N SER A 19 -10.04 -12.77 -10.95
CA SER A 19 -10.00 -14.02 -10.16
C SER A 19 -8.61 -14.37 -9.61
N MET A 20 -7.58 -13.62 -9.97
CA MET A 20 -6.26 -13.71 -9.32
C MET A 20 -6.39 -13.12 -7.92
N GLY A 21 -6.11 -13.91 -6.89
CA GLY A 21 -6.36 -13.61 -5.49
C GLY A 21 -6.06 -12.15 -5.11
N VAL A 22 -7.12 -11.43 -4.77
CA VAL A 22 -7.01 -10.03 -4.34
C VAL A 22 -6.33 -10.02 -2.99
N GLN A 23 -5.06 -9.70 -2.98
CA GLN A 23 -4.33 -9.45 -1.74
C GLN A 23 -4.63 -8.03 -1.26
N ALA A 24 -5.03 -7.90 -0.01
CA ALA A 24 -5.25 -6.60 0.59
C ALA A 24 -3.94 -5.81 0.60
N GLN A 25 -3.99 -4.58 0.10
CA GLN A 25 -2.82 -3.74 -0.06
C GLN A 25 -3.00 -2.42 0.67
N TYR A 26 -1.98 -2.07 1.42
CA TYR A 26 -1.89 -0.80 2.11
C TYR A 26 -1.72 0.36 1.11
N SER A 27 -2.33 1.50 1.38
CA SER A 27 -2.30 2.67 0.49
C SER A 27 -0.89 3.20 0.19
N MET A 28 0.10 2.84 0.98
CA MET A 28 1.52 3.13 0.75
C MET A 28 2.21 2.15 -0.20
N GLY A 29 1.50 1.14 -0.72
CA GLY A 29 2.03 0.17 -1.68
C GLY A 29 2.59 -1.11 -1.04
N ASN A 30 2.64 -1.21 0.27
CA ASN A 30 3.05 -2.41 1.00
C ASN A 30 1.86 -3.38 1.20
N THR A 31 2.15 -4.63 1.55
CA THR A 31 1.10 -5.57 1.96
C THR A 31 0.43 -5.11 3.25
N GLY A 32 -0.90 -5.06 3.28
CA GLY A 32 -1.64 -4.60 4.46
C GLY A 32 -3.11 -4.33 4.18
N LEU A 33 -3.80 -3.80 5.16
CA LEU A 33 -5.15 -3.26 5.01
C LEU A 33 -5.07 -1.85 4.39
N LEU A 34 -6.20 -1.28 3.99
CA LEU A 34 -6.26 -0.04 3.22
C LEU A 34 -5.38 1.10 3.78
N ASN A 35 -5.40 1.33 5.08
CA ASN A 35 -4.65 2.40 5.75
C ASN A 35 -3.69 1.92 6.84
N ILE A 36 -3.52 0.62 7.00
CA ILE A 36 -2.71 0.02 8.07
C ILE A 36 -1.88 -1.12 7.46
N PRO A 37 -0.54 -1.10 7.58
CA PRO A 37 0.27 -2.24 7.22
C PRO A 37 -0.02 -3.42 8.15
N THR A 38 0.09 -4.62 7.63
CA THR A 38 0.06 -5.85 8.42
C THR A 38 1.43 -6.49 8.44
N ALA A 39 1.65 -7.46 9.33
CA ALA A 39 2.88 -8.24 9.32
C ALA A 39 2.84 -9.39 8.30
N ASP A 40 1.78 -9.49 7.51
CA ASP A 40 1.76 -10.36 6.35
C ASP A 40 2.70 -9.82 5.27
N MET A 41 3.34 -10.71 4.56
CA MET A 41 4.19 -10.42 3.41
C MET A 41 3.85 -11.35 2.27
N GLN A 42 4.04 -10.88 1.06
CA GLN A 42 3.95 -11.71 -0.13
C GLN A 42 5.04 -12.80 -0.14
N GLU A 43 4.86 -13.78 -0.98
CA GLU A 43 5.91 -14.78 -1.22
C GLU A 43 7.13 -14.13 -1.88
N ALA A 44 8.31 -14.71 -1.60
CA ALA A 44 9.55 -14.23 -2.21
C ALA A 44 9.48 -14.30 -3.75
N GLY A 45 10.00 -13.29 -4.41
CA GLY A 45 9.95 -13.16 -5.87
C GLY A 45 8.62 -12.58 -6.40
N THR A 46 7.70 -12.17 -5.52
CA THR A 46 6.43 -11.55 -5.94
C THR A 46 6.64 -10.09 -6.32
N PHE A 47 6.13 -9.74 -7.49
CA PHE A 47 6.01 -8.37 -7.97
C PHE A 47 4.54 -7.97 -8.02
N MET A 48 4.21 -6.82 -7.44
CA MET A 48 2.86 -6.26 -7.50
C MET A 48 2.91 -4.82 -7.98
N GLY A 49 1.92 -4.43 -8.77
CA GLY A 49 1.70 -3.05 -9.16
C GLY A 49 0.22 -2.71 -9.07
N GLY A 50 -0.07 -1.49 -8.71
CA GLY A 50 -1.46 -1.06 -8.60
C GLY A 50 -1.60 0.45 -8.51
N GLY A 51 -2.84 0.89 -8.41
CA GLY A 51 -3.18 2.28 -8.23
C GLY A 51 -4.46 2.45 -7.43
N ASN A 52 -4.51 3.52 -6.65
CA ASN A 52 -5.66 3.90 -5.85
C ASN A 52 -6.10 5.31 -6.24
N TYR A 53 -7.39 5.53 -6.26
CA TYR A 53 -7.96 6.86 -6.36
C TYR A 53 -8.74 7.16 -5.08
N LEU A 54 -8.31 8.20 -4.37
CA LEU A 54 -8.90 8.66 -3.13
C LEU A 54 -9.62 9.99 -3.42
N PRO A 55 -10.95 10.01 -3.43
CA PRO A 55 -11.70 11.24 -3.64
C PRO A 55 -11.50 12.22 -2.48
N ASN A 56 -11.75 13.49 -2.76
CA ASN A 56 -11.78 14.55 -1.78
C ASN A 56 -12.68 14.16 -0.59
N GLY A 57 -12.19 14.34 0.62
CA GLY A 57 -12.87 13.93 1.87
C GLY A 57 -12.41 12.58 2.43
N MET A 58 -11.71 11.75 1.65
CA MET A 58 -11.06 10.52 2.14
C MET A 58 -9.57 10.70 2.45
N THR A 59 -9.03 11.86 2.15
CA THR A 59 -7.65 12.25 2.45
C THR A 59 -7.64 13.44 3.39
N PRO A 60 -6.60 13.63 4.21
CA PRO A 60 -6.42 14.85 5.00
C PRO A 60 -6.21 16.09 4.11
N PHE A 61 -6.01 15.88 2.83
CA PHE A 61 -5.86 16.94 1.83
C PHE A 61 -7.20 17.16 1.13
N ASN A 62 -7.67 18.39 1.04
CA ASN A 62 -8.91 18.76 0.35
C ASN A 62 -8.81 18.60 -1.19
N PHE A 63 -8.13 17.54 -1.68
CA PHE A 63 -7.92 17.28 -3.10
C PHE A 63 -8.17 15.82 -3.43
N ASN A 64 -8.67 15.58 -4.63
CA ASN A 64 -8.67 14.25 -5.19
C ASN A 64 -7.22 13.77 -5.37
N THR A 65 -6.90 12.63 -4.81
CA THR A 65 -5.55 12.08 -4.79
C THR A 65 -5.54 10.75 -5.53
N GLY A 66 -4.67 10.64 -6.52
CA GLY A 66 -4.35 9.36 -7.14
C GLY A 66 -2.98 8.91 -6.70
N ASN A 67 -2.78 7.64 -6.45
CA ASN A 67 -1.47 7.07 -6.32
C ASN A 67 -1.31 5.81 -7.16
N TYR A 68 -0.10 5.57 -7.61
CA TYR A 68 0.31 4.31 -8.20
C TYR A 68 1.56 3.82 -7.48
N PHE A 69 1.69 2.54 -7.39
CA PHE A 69 2.77 1.91 -6.65
C PHE A 69 3.27 0.65 -7.35
N VAL A 70 4.49 0.32 -7.02
CA VAL A 70 5.14 -0.94 -7.35
C VAL A 70 5.70 -1.50 -6.06
N ASN A 71 5.49 -2.79 -5.84
CA ASN A 71 5.98 -3.51 -4.68
C ASN A 71 6.72 -4.77 -5.13
N ILE A 72 7.83 -5.04 -4.51
CA ILE A 72 8.64 -6.22 -4.75
C ILE A 72 8.98 -6.87 -3.42
N THR A 73 8.55 -8.12 -3.25
CA THR A 73 9.01 -8.97 -2.15
C THR A 73 10.22 -9.76 -2.65
N PHE A 74 11.39 -9.18 -2.45
CA PHE A 74 12.64 -9.74 -2.97
C PHE A 74 13.03 -11.03 -2.24
N LEU A 75 12.92 -11.03 -0.93
CA LEU A 75 13.18 -12.17 -0.05
C LEU A 75 11.97 -12.41 0.84
N SER A 76 11.82 -13.61 1.40
CA SER A 76 10.69 -13.96 2.27
C SER A 76 10.56 -13.07 3.52
N PHE A 77 11.56 -12.27 3.81
CA PHE A 77 11.61 -11.33 4.94
C PHE A 77 11.83 -9.87 4.53
N LEU A 78 11.99 -9.56 3.24
CA LEU A 78 12.27 -8.20 2.74
C LEU A 78 11.29 -7.81 1.64
N GLU A 79 10.56 -6.74 1.86
CA GLU A 79 9.65 -6.13 0.90
C GLU A 79 10.03 -4.67 0.69
N LEU A 80 10.10 -4.27 -0.56
CA LEU A 80 10.40 -2.91 -1.00
C LEU A 80 9.22 -2.39 -1.81
N SER A 81 8.82 -1.15 -1.60
CA SER A 81 7.80 -0.53 -2.42
C SER A 81 8.17 0.89 -2.83
N TYR A 82 7.80 1.24 -4.04
CA TYR A 82 7.84 2.59 -4.57
C TYR A 82 6.41 3.06 -4.82
N ARG A 83 6.11 4.26 -4.38
CA ARG A 83 4.82 4.92 -4.60
C ARG A 83 5.03 6.28 -5.20
N CYS A 84 4.18 6.64 -6.15
CA CYS A 84 4.04 8.01 -6.61
C CYS A 84 2.60 8.48 -6.39
N THR A 85 2.44 9.53 -5.62
CA THR A 85 1.17 10.16 -5.32
C THR A 85 1.00 11.38 -6.19
N LEU A 86 -0.15 11.48 -6.86
CA LEU A 86 -0.54 12.60 -7.70
C LEU A 86 -1.58 13.44 -6.94
N LEU A 87 -1.14 14.58 -6.44
CA LEU A 87 -1.97 15.55 -5.76
C LEU A 87 -2.42 16.62 -6.74
N LYS A 88 -3.73 16.72 -6.98
CA LYS A 88 -4.28 17.82 -7.77
C LYS A 88 -4.32 19.07 -6.91
N THR A 89 -3.54 20.06 -7.24
CA THR A 89 -3.40 21.29 -6.45
C THR A 89 -3.43 22.54 -7.34
N THR A 90 -3.42 23.70 -6.71
CA THR A 90 -3.23 24.98 -7.37
C THR A 90 -1.78 25.40 -7.20
N ARG A 91 -1.12 25.66 -8.30
CA ARG A 91 0.26 26.12 -8.29
C ARG A 91 0.35 27.52 -7.66
N TYR A 92 1.50 27.91 -7.12
CA TYR A 92 1.73 29.23 -6.51
C TYR A 92 1.46 30.40 -7.46
N ASP A 93 1.51 30.20 -8.80
CA ASP A 93 1.15 31.18 -9.82
C ASP A 93 -0.38 31.26 -10.10
N GLY A 94 -1.18 30.60 -9.29
CA GLY A 94 -2.65 30.58 -9.40
C GLY A 94 -3.20 29.59 -10.44
N LYS A 95 -2.35 28.88 -11.17
CA LYS A 95 -2.76 27.90 -12.19
C LYS A 95 -3.43 26.71 -11.54
N LYS A 96 -4.74 26.54 -11.77
CA LYS A 96 -5.52 25.41 -11.28
C LYS A 96 -5.25 24.14 -12.07
N GLY A 97 -5.39 22.98 -11.41
CA GLY A 97 -5.27 21.69 -12.08
C GLY A 97 -3.83 21.20 -12.25
N TYR A 98 -2.88 21.78 -11.56
CA TYR A 98 -1.52 21.26 -11.49
C TYR A 98 -1.48 19.97 -10.69
N PHE A 99 -0.74 18.98 -11.17
CA PHE A 99 -0.48 17.75 -10.42
C PHE A 99 0.90 17.82 -9.77
N GLN A 100 0.92 17.91 -8.46
CA GLN A 100 2.14 17.74 -7.70
C GLN A 100 2.39 16.23 -7.55
N GLN A 101 3.63 15.82 -7.79
CA GLN A 101 4.06 14.44 -7.59
C GLN A 101 4.81 14.32 -6.27
N ASP A 102 4.34 13.42 -5.41
CA ASP A 102 5.07 12.98 -4.23
C ASP A 102 5.55 11.54 -4.45
N ARG A 103 6.87 11.36 -4.45
CA ARG A 103 7.52 10.07 -4.68
C ARG A 103 8.06 9.55 -3.37
N SER A 104 7.74 8.33 -3.04
CA SER A 104 8.04 7.73 -1.74
C SER A 104 8.61 6.34 -1.93
N LEU A 105 9.66 6.04 -1.21
CA LEU A 105 10.24 4.70 -1.12
C LEU A 105 9.92 4.14 0.27
N SER A 106 9.50 2.90 0.33
CA SER A 106 9.26 2.20 1.59
C SER A 106 9.99 0.88 1.60
N ALA A 107 10.48 0.51 2.76
CA ALA A 107 11.13 -0.77 2.98
C ALA A 107 10.61 -1.38 4.27
N ARG A 108 10.45 -2.70 4.29
CA ARG A 108 10.09 -3.41 5.52
C ARG A 108 10.74 -4.77 5.58
N ILE A 109 11.06 -5.17 6.81
CA ILE A 109 11.63 -6.48 7.11
C ILE A 109 10.70 -7.22 8.08
N ARG A 110 10.64 -8.53 7.91
CA ARG A 110 9.92 -9.43 8.82
C ARG A 110 10.92 -10.33 9.55
N PRO A 111 11.43 -9.89 10.71
CA PRO A 111 12.37 -10.68 11.51
C PRO A 111 11.74 -11.95 12.04
N ILE A 112 10.43 -11.93 12.32
CA ILE A 112 9.72 -13.08 12.88
C ILE A 112 8.49 -13.38 12.02
N LYS A 113 8.46 -14.58 11.42
CA LYS A 113 7.30 -15.11 10.71
C LYS A 113 6.27 -15.63 11.72
N GLU A 114 4.99 -15.56 11.40
CA GLU A 114 3.93 -16.09 12.24
C GLU A 114 4.15 -17.59 12.51
N GLY A 115 4.03 -17.97 13.78
CA GLY A 115 4.05 -19.35 14.23
C GLY A 115 2.77 -19.70 14.97
N LYS A 116 2.68 -20.95 15.46
CA LYS A 116 1.49 -21.43 16.19
C LYS A 116 1.16 -20.55 17.38
N TYR A 117 2.16 -20.15 18.16
CA TYR A 117 2.00 -19.45 19.45
C TYR A 117 2.44 -17.98 19.43
N HIS A 118 3.10 -17.52 18.38
CA HIS A 118 3.61 -16.15 18.31
C HIS A 118 3.12 -15.45 17.04
N PRO A 119 2.91 -14.12 17.09
CA PRO A 119 2.56 -13.32 15.93
C PRO A 119 3.74 -13.20 14.95
N ALA A 120 3.44 -12.82 13.73
CA ALA A 120 4.44 -12.24 12.84
C ALA A 120 4.82 -10.85 13.34
N ILE A 121 6.09 -10.48 13.17
CA ILE A 121 6.60 -9.15 13.50
C ILE A 121 7.21 -8.55 12.24
N VAL A 122 6.81 -7.33 11.93
CA VAL A 122 7.37 -6.52 10.84
C VAL A 122 7.82 -5.19 11.38
N ILE A 123 8.99 -4.77 10.94
CA ILE A 123 9.52 -3.41 11.13
C ILE A 123 9.65 -2.80 9.74
N GLY A 124 9.13 -1.60 9.56
CA GLY A 124 9.17 -0.93 8.29
C GLY A 124 9.40 0.57 8.40
N THR A 125 9.68 1.16 7.28
CA THR A 125 9.83 2.60 7.16
C THR A 125 9.19 3.09 5.87
N ASN A 126 8.57 4.23 5.95
CA ASN A 126 8.05 4.95 4.81
C ASN A 126 8.91 6.20 4.62
N ASP A 127 9.43 6.38 3.40
CA ASP A 127 10.16 7.55 2.95
C ASP A 127 11.30 8.01 3.88
N PRO A 128 12.24 7.11 4.24
CA PRO A 128 13.26 7.39 5.28
C PRO A 128 14.32 8.39 4.86
N PHE A 129 14.44 8.69 3.56
CA PHE A 129 15.56 9.47 3.01
C PHE A 129 15.23 10.93 2.76
N LYS A 130 14.03 11.38 3.09
CA LYS A 130 13.62 12.75 2.84
C LYS A 130 13.86 13.61 4.07
N ASP A 131 14.86 14.46 4.00
CA ASP A 131 15.30 15.37 5.06
C ASP A 131 14.62 16.75 5.04
N THR A 132 13.85 17.05 4.01
CA THR A 132 13.17 18.33 3.89
C THR A 132 11.81 18.32 4.57
N GLY A 133 11.57 19.24 5.49
CA GLY A 133 10.43 19.33 6.40
C GLY A 133 9.00 19.32 5.83
N THR A 134 8.81 18.93 4.58
CA THR A 134 7.50 18.84 3.91
C THR A 134 7.01 17.41 3.68
N ASN A 135 7.71 16.41 4.19
CA ASN A 135 7.31 15.03 4.04
C ASN A 135 6.39 14.59 5.17
N TYR A 136 5.10 14.40 4.87
CA TYR A 136 4.08 14.00 5.83
C TYR A 136 4.09 12.51 6.15
N PHE A 137 4.82 11.68 5.40
CA PHE A 137 4.77 10.23 5.50
C PHE A 137 6.06 9.57 5.99
N ALA A 138 7.08 10.38 6.30
CA ALA A 138 8.36 9.87 6.83
C ALA A 138 8.17 9.26 8.21
N THR A 139 8.10 7.94 8.28
CA THR A 139 7.80 7.19 9.49
C THR A 139 8.63 5.92 9.58
N ILE A 140 8.92 5.50 10.80
CA ILE A 140 9.30 4.13 11.14
C ILE A 140 8.12 3.51 11.86
N TYR A 141 7.82 2.24 11.60
CA TYR A 141 6.73 1.55 12.27
C TYR A 141 7.10 0.11 12.63
N GLY A 142 6.45 -0.38 13.67
CA GLY A 142 6.45 -1.78 14.05
C GLY A 142 5.02 -2.32 14.04
N VAL A 143 4.84 -3.52 13.50
CA VAL A 143 3.52 -4.15 13.37
C VAL A 143 3.61 -5.61 13.79
N LEU A 144 2.61 -6.04 14.53
CA LEU A 144 2.37 -7.42 14.94
C LEU A 144 1.08 -7.90 14.28
N THR A 145 1.09 -9.07 13.69
CA THR A 145 -0.13 -9.71 13.14
C THR A 145 -0.21 -11.16 13.60
N LYS A 146 -1.36 -11.53 14.16
CA LYS A 146 -1.68 -12.91 14.54
C LYS A 146 -2.95 -13.39 13.87
N GLY A 147 -2.84 -14.47 13.12
CA GLY A 147 -3.95 -15.14 12.45
C GLY A 147 -4.51 -16.29 13.31
N PHE A 148 -5.82 -16.44 13.26
CA PHE A 148 -6.58 -17.52 13.88
C PHE A 148 -7.42 -18.18 12.81
N SER A 149 -7.33 -19.50 12.69
CA SER A 149 -8.22 -20.26 11.81
C SER A 149 -9.59 -20.39 12.50
N ILE A 150 -10.65 -19.92 11.84
CA ILE A 150 -12.02 -19.97 12.36
C ILE A 150 -12.76 -21.17 11.77
N ALA A 151 -12.65 -21.38 10.48
CA ALA A 151 -13.28 -22.45 9.73
C ALA A 151 -12.35 -22.95 8.63
N LYS A 152 -12.75 -23.99 7.91
CA LYS A 152 -11.94 -24.55 6.83
C LYS A 152 -11.78 -23.51 5.70
N GLY A 153 -10.60 -22.90 5.62
CA GLY A 153 -10.27 -21.88 4.62
C GLY A 153 -10.39 -20.43 5.12
N ASP A 154 -11.00 -20.17 6.27
CA ASP A 154 -11.17 -18.81 6.80
C ASP A 154 -10.13 -18.49 7.87
N ARG A 155 -9.59 -17.26 7.80
CA ARG A 155 -8.61 -16.72 8.73
C ARG A 155 -9.09 -15.39 9.29
N LEU A 156 -9.21 -15.29 10.60
CA LEU A 156 -9.30 -14.01 11.31
C LEU A 156 -7.90 -13.57 11.67
N ALA A 157 -7.52 -12.34 11.36
CA ALA A 157 -6.24 -11.79 11.74
C ALA A 157 -6.42 -10.55 12.62
N LEU A 158 -5.68 -10.50 13.73
CA LEU A 158 -5.57 -9.32 14.56
C LEU A 158 -4.23 -8.66 14.31
N THR A 159 -4.26 -7.35 14.05
CA THR A 159 -3.07 -6.55 13.80
C THR A 159 -3.01 -5.40 14.79
N ALA A 160 -1.84 -5.22 15.39
CA ALA A 160 -1.52 -4.06 16.22
C ALA A 160 -0.18 -3.49 15.76
N GLY A 161 -0.04 -2.17 15.79
CA GLY A 161 1.19 -1.52 15.39
C GLY A 161 1.35 -0.14 15.97
N TYR A 162 2.56 0.37 15.86
CA TYR A 162 2.91 1.71 16.31
C TYR A 162 3.77 2.41 15.26
N TYR A 163 3.49 3.71 15.05
CA TYR A 163 4.21 4.57 14.12
C TYR A 163 5.01 5.61 14.89
N LEU A 164 6.26 5.77 14.50
CA LEU A 164 7.14 6.85 14.95
C LEU A 164 7.36 7.81 13.78
N PRO A 165 6.86 9.05 13.85
CA PRO A 165 7.15 10.03 12.83
C PRO A 165 8.63 10.41 12.88
N LEU A 166 9.28 10.50 11.72
CA LEU A 166 10.68 10.89 11.59
C LEU A 166 10.86 12.41 11.53
N ASN A 167 9.82 13.13 11.12
CA ASN A 167 9.82 14.59 11.04
C ASN A 167 8.70 15.17 11.90
N LYS A 168 8.86 16.41 12.37
CA LYS A 168 7.83 17.12 13.16
C LYS A 168 6.48 17.27 12.44
N HIS A 169 6.45 17.13 11.12
CA HIS A 169 5.25 17.23 10.28
C HIS A 169 4.77 15.87 9.74
N SER A 170 5.43 14.77 10.12
CA SER A 170 4.97 13.42 9.75
C SER A 170 3.90 12.94 10.72
N ILE A 171 2.79 12.49 10.16
CA ILE A 171 1.64 11.93 10.90
C ILE A 171 1.47 10.48 10.50
#